data_725a5aaa37597e7551f835859b9e53df
#
_entry.id   725a5aaa37597e7551f835859b9e53df
#
_cell.length_a   1.000
_cell.length_b   1.000
_cell.length_c   1.000
_cell.angle_alpha   90.00
_cell.angle_beta   90.00
_cell.angle_gamma   90.00
#
_symmetry.space_group_name_H-M   'P 1'
#
loop_
_entity.id
_entity.type
_entity.pdbx_description
1 polymer ?
#
loop_
_entity_poly.entity_id
_entity_poly.type
_entity_poly.pdbx_seq_one_letter_code
_entity_poly.pdbx_strand_id
1 'polypeptide(L)'
;MMTPEQLIAAQKSQLETLFALQGKAVDGLERLVELNLQTLKTAMHETSEATIAALSVKDLQELTSLQPNLAQPLAEKMLAYSHHVYEIASGTQAELAKAVEANATDFNRKVQALVETATKNAPAGTETAVAMLKSAMSAANNAYDSLHKASKQAAEVVEANISTVTSTAMKAATQGNGSSRAKRAA
;
A
#
# COMPACT_ATOMS: atom_id res chain seq x y z
N MET A 1 -8.57 4.70 -40.41
CA MET A 1 -8.41 6.00 -39.74
C MET A 1 -9.34 6.04 -38.54
N MET A 2 -8.88 6.47 -37.37
CA MET A 2 -9.78 6.68 -36.22
C MET A 2 -10.75 7.83 -36.56
N THR A 3 -12.02 7.63 -36.22
CA THR A 3 -13.01 8.70 -36.37
C THR A 3 -12.84 9.74 -35.25
N PRO A 4 -13.27 11.00 -35.44
CA PRO A 4 -13.23 12.01 -34.40
C PRO A 4 -13.93 11.56 -33.10
N GLU A 5 -15.03 10.81 -33.22
CA GLU A 5 -15.77 10.27 -32.08
C GLU A 5 -14.95 9.24 -31.31
N GLN A 6 -14.19 8.39 -32.00
CA GLN A 6 -13.28 7.41 -31.36
C GLN A 6 -12.14 8.10 -30.62
N LEU A 7 -11.62 9.18 -31.17
CA LEU A 7 -10.57 9.97 -30.50
C LEU A 7 -11.11 10.63 -29.22
N ILE A 8 -12.27 11.24 -29.30
CA ILE A 8 -12.94 11.87 -28.14
C ILE A 8 -13.24 10.81 -27.04
N ALA A 9 -13.74 9.64 -27.45
CA ALA A 9 -14.02 8.57 -26.52
C ALA A 9 -12.75 8.04 -25.81
N ALA A 10 -11.62 7.95 -26.54
CA ALA A 10 -10.35 7.56 -25.99
C ALA A 10 -9.83 8.61 -24.97
N GLN A 11 -9.89 9.89 -25.30
CA GLN A 11 -9.53 10.98 -24.39
C GLN A 11 -10.39 10.99 -23.13
N LYS A 12 -11.71 10.82 -23.27
CA LYS A 12 -12.62 10.74 -22.12
C LYS A 12 -12.26 9.58 -21.20
N SER A 13 -12.01 8.40 -21.76
CA SER A 13 -11.59 7.23 -20.99
C SER A 13 -10.26 7.46 -20.25
N GLN A 14 -9.30 8.16 -20.84
CA GLN A 14 -8.05 8.52 -20.17
C GLN A 14 -8.28 9.48 -19.00
N LEU A 15 -9.12 10.51 -19.17
CA LEU A 15 -9.46 11.44 -18.10
C LEU A 15 -10.19 10.73 -16.95
N GLU A 16 -11.15 9.87 -17.26
CA GLU A 16 -11.87 9.06 -16.25
C GLU A 16 -10.89 8.19 -15.44
N THR A 17 -9.91 7.58 -16.09
CA THR A 17 -8.85 6.82 -15.41
C THR A 17 -8.00 7.70 -14.51
N LEU A 18 -7.59 8.86 -15.00
CA LEU A 18 -6.79 9.81 -14.22
C LEU A 18 -7.54 10.26 -12.96
N PHE A 19 -8.82 10.61 -13.09
CA PHE A 19 -9.66 10.98 -11.94
C PHE A 19 -9.87 9.81 -10.97
N ALA A 20 -10.04 8.60 -11.47
CA ALA A 20 -10.15 7.42 -10.63
C ALA A 20 -8.87 7.15 -9.82
N LEU A 21 -7.69 7.28 -10.45
CA LEU A 21 -6.40 7.16 -9.77
C LEU A 21 -6.21 8.27 -8.71
N GLN A 22 -6.57 9.51 -9.06
CA GLN A 22 -6.52 10.62 -8.12
C GLN A 22 -7.46 10.39 -6.92
N GLY A 23 -8.68 9.90 -7.16
CA GLY A 23 -9.61 9.52 -6.09
C GLY A 23 -9.00 8.49 -5.14
N LYS A 24 -8.37 7.43 -5.67
CA LYS A 24 -7.69 6.42 -4.85
C LYS A 24 -6.53 6.98 -4.00
N ALA A 25 -5.78 7.92 -4.54
CA ALA A 25 -4.73 8.60 -3.78
C ALA A 25 -5.31 9.47 -2.65
N VAL A 26 -6.41 10.17 -2.91
CA VAL A 26 -7.12 10.96 -1.89
C VAL A 26 -7.70 10.06 -0.80
N ASP A 27 -8.35 8.93 -1.15
CA ASP A 27 -8.86 7.95 -0.18
C ASP A 27 -7.74 7.46 0.77
N GLY A 28 -6.53 7.22 0.24
CA GLY A 28 -5.36 6.85 1.04
C GLY A 28 -4.92 7.95 2.01
N LEU A 29 -4.94 9.21 1.55
CA LEU A 29 -4.64 10.38 2.41
C LEU A 29 -5.70 10.57 3.50
N GLU A 30 -6.98 10.40 3.19
CA GLU A 30 -8.07 10.47 4.17
C GLU A 30 -7.88 9.44 5.28
N ARG A 31 -7.56 8.19 4.95
CA ARG A 31 -7.26 7.14 5.93
C ARG A 31 -6.07 7.50 6.83
N LEU A 32 -5.02 8.11 6.27
CA LEU A 32 -3.89 8.60 7.08
C LEU A 32 -4.27 9.75 8.00
N VAL A 33 -5.08 10.69 7.54
CA VAL A 33 -5.58 11.80 8.36
C VAL A 33 -6.45 11.27 9.50
N GLU A 34 -7.34 10.31 9.22
CA GLU A 34 -8.19 9.68 10.23
C GLU A 34 -7.36 8.94 11.27
N LEU A 35 -6.35 8.15 10.87
CA LEU A 35 -5.42 7.49 11.77
C LEU A 35 -4.69 8.50 12.66
N ASN A 36 -4.18 9.58 12.09
CA ASN A 36 -3.49 10.63 12.84
C ASN A 36 -4.43 11.30 13.86
N LEU A 37 -5.66 11.61 13.46
CA LEU A 37 -6.65 12.23 14.34
C LEU A 37 -7.03 11.31 15.49
N GLN A 38 -7.23 10.03 15.22
CA GLN A 38 -7.52 9.02 16.24
C GLN A 38 -6.34 8.85 17.20
N THR A 39 -5.12 8.76 16.67
CA THR A 39 -3.89 8.66 17.47
C THR A 39 -3.73 9.88 18.38
N LEU A 40 -3.97 11.09 17.86
CA LEU A 40 -3.89 12.33 18.63
C LEU A 40 -4.92 12.35 19.76
N LYS A 41 -6.18 12.00 19.50
CA LYS A 41 -7.23 11.92 20.53
C LYS A 41 -6.86 10.94 21.65
N THR A 42 -6.36 9.75 21.27
CA THR A 42 -5.91 8.74 22.24
C THR A 42 -4.74 9.26 23.05
N ALA A 43 -3.73 9.87 22.43
CA ALA A 43 -2.57 10.44 23.11
C ALA A 43 -2.95 11.56 24.09
N MET A 44 -3.89 12.42 23.71
CA MET A 44 -4.39 13.48 24.62
C MET A 44 -5.11 12.89 25.83
N HIS A 45 -5.96 11.88 25.64
CA HIS A 45 -6.66 11.21 26.75
C HIS A 45 -5.67 10.57 27.71
N GLU A 46 -4.72 9.81 27.20
CA GLU A 46 -3.70 9.12 27.99
C GLU A 46 -2.73 10.08 28.70
N THR A 47 -2.36 11.17 28.04
CA THR A 47 -1.56 12.22 28.70
C THR A 47 -2.32 12.83 29.88
N SER A 48 -3.62 13.05 29.72
CA SER A 48 -4.47 13.54 30.83
C SER A 48 -4.52 12.53 31.99
N GLU A 49 -4.74 11.24 31.69
CA GLU A 49 -4.76 10.19 32.70
C GLU A 49 -3.40 10.03 33.40
N ALA A 50 -2.30 10.03 32.63
CA ALA A 50 -0.95 9.97 33.17
C ALA A 50 -0.63 11.17 34.07
N THR A 51 -1.10 12.37 33.71
CA THR A 51 -0.92 13.59 34.51
C THR A 51 -1.71 13.46 35.82
N ILE A 52 -2.95 13.02 35.78
CA ILE A 52 -3.76 12.82 37.00
C ILE A 52 -3.11 11.76 37.90
N ALA A 53 -2.64 10.65 37.31
CA ALA A 53 -1.93 9.63 38.06
C ALA A 53 -0.66 10.16 38.72
N ALA A 54 0.14 10.93 37.98
CA ALA A 54 1.37 11.55 38.51
C ALA A 54 1.09 12.56 39.68
N LEU A 55 0.00 13.32 39.59
CA LEU A 55 -0.42 14.23 40.64
C LEU A 55 -0.98 13.53 41.90
N SER A 56 -1.39 12.27 41.75
CA SER A 56 -1.95 11.46 42.84
C SER A 56 -0.90 10.68 43.61
N VAL A 57 0.36 10.69 43.18
CA VAL A 57 1.50 10.00 43.77
C VAL A 57 1.85 10.62 45.14
N LYS A 58 2.01 9.76 46.13
CA LYS A 58 2.27 10.20 47.52
C LYS A 58 3.74 10.10 47.92
N ASP A 59 4.55 9.31 47.23
CA ASP A 59 5.96 9.13 47.51
C ASP A 59 6.81 8.90 46.25
N LEU A 60 8.14 9.02 46.40
CA LEU A 60 9.11 8.84 45.30
C LEU A 60 9.16 7.40 44.76
N GLN A 61 8.78 6.41 45.55
CA GLN A 61 8.82 5.00 45.16
C GLN A 61 7.63 4.68 44.22
N GLU A 62 6.49 5.26 44.49
CA GLU A 62 5.29 5.18 43.64
C GLU A 62 5.53 5.90 42.32
N LEU A 63 6.19 7.07 42.33
CA LEU A 63 6.59 7.80 41.13
C LEU A 63 7.52 6.97 40.22
N THR A 64 8.50 6.27 40.82
CA THR A 64 9.46 5.45 40.11
C THR A 64 8.81 4.21 39.49
N SER A 65 7.72 3.70 40.09
CA SER A 65 6.95 2.55 39.58
C SER A 65 6.03 2.93 38.41
N LEU A 66 5.67 4.20 38.27
CA LEU A 66 4.86 4.70 37.14
C LEU A 66 5.64 4.72 35.81
N GLN A 67 6.95 4.95 35.80
CA GLN A 67 7.76 5.04 34.59
C GLN A 67 7.68 3.80 33.67
N PRO A 68 7.90 2.55 34.13
CA PRO A 68 7.79 1.39 33.28
C PRO A 68 6.35 1.13 32.80
N ASN A 69 5.34 1.53 33.58
CA ASN A 69 3.93 1.39 33.23
C ASN A 69 3.49 2.34 32.11
N LEU A 70 4.23 3.43 31.91
CA LEU A 70 3.98 4.38 30.81
C LEU A 70 4.83 4.08 29.56
N ALA A 71 6.06 3.59 29.73
CA ALA A 71 6.98 3.38 28.62
C ALA A 71 6.59 2.18 27.73
N GLN A 72 6.15 1.09 28.31
CA GLN A 72 5.80 -0.13 27.56
C GLN A 72 4.57 0.09 26.67
N PRO A 73 3.42 0.62 27.16
CA PRO A 73 2.27 0.90 26.30
C PRO A 73 2.59 1.89 25.19
N LEU A 74 3.45 2.87 25.44
CA LEU A 74 3.88 3.83 24.42
C LEU A 74 4.64 3.15 23.27
N ALA A 75 5.56 2.24 23.60
CA ALA A 75 6.30 1.48 22.58
C ALA A 75 5.37 0.58 21.74
N GLU A 76 4.41 -0.09 22.38
CA GLU A 76 3.41 -0.92 21.69
C GLU A 76 2.55 -0.08 20.73
N LYS A 77 2.16 1.12 21.14
CA LYS A 77 1.37 2.04 20.30
C LYS A 77 2.17 2.60 19.13
N MET A 78 3.43 2.93 19.33
CA MET A 78 4.31 3.36 18.23
C MET A 78 4.44 2.26 17.17
N LEU A 79 4.59 1.01 17.60
CA LEU A 79 4.63 -0.14 16.69
C LEU A 79 3.28 -0.30 15.95
N ALA A 80 2.16 -0.25 16.67
CA ALA A 80 0.83 -0.35 16.09
C ALA A 80 0.57 0.79 15.08
N TYR A 81 0.91 2.03 15.43
CA TYR A 81 0.81 3.17 14.53
C TYR A 81 1.63 2.97 13.25
N SER A 82 2.89 2.55 13.39
CA SER A 82 3.76 2.27 12.25
C SER A 82 3.20 1.18 11.34
N HIS A 83 2.60 0.14 11.92
CA HIS A 83 1.94 -0.93 11.19
C HIS A 83 0.73 -0.41 10.40
N HIS A 84 -0.14 0.38 11.03
CA HIS A 84 -1.30 0.97 10.36
C HIS A 84 -0.91 1.94 9.23
N VAL A 85 0.12 2.76 9.43
CA VAL A 85 0.65 3.63 8.36
C VAL A 85 1.13 2.80 7.18
N TYR A 86 1.85 1.70 7.46
CA TYR A 86 2.30 0.79 6.42
C TYR A 86 1.13 0.10 5.69
N GLU A 87 0.13 -0.39 6.42
CA GLU A 87 -1.07 -1.00 5.82
C GLU A 87 -1.81 -0.02 4.90
N ILE A 88 -1.99 1.23 5.33
CA ILE A 88 -2.64 2.27 4.51
C ILE A 88 -1.82 2.55 3.26
N ALA A 89 -0.50 2.72 3.39
CA ALA A 89 0.39 3.02 2.27
C ALA A 89 0.44 1.86 1.26
N SER A 90 0.65 0.63 1.73
CA SER A 90 0.71 -0.56 0.88
C SER A 90 -0.65 -0.88 0.24
N GLY A 91 -1.74 -0.74 0.99
CA GLY A 91 -3.10 -0.90 0.49
C GLY A 91 -3.42 0.12 -0.60
N THR A 92 -3.11 1.39 -0.40
CA THR A 92 -3.30 2.44 -1.40
C THR A 92 -2.46 2.17 -2.65
N GLN A 93 -1.19 1.78 -2.48
CA GLN A 93 -0.33 1.40 -3.60
C GLN A 93 -0.89 0.20 -4.39
N ALA A 94 -1.39 -0.81 -3.70
CA ALA A 94 -2.01 -1.98 -4.35
C ALA A 94 -3.30 -1.61 -5.10
N GLU A 95 -4.12 -0.72 -4.57
CA GLU A 95 -5.32 -0.21 -5.24
C GLU A 95 -4.96 0.61 -6.50
N LEU A 96 -3.94 1.46 -6.42
CA LEU A 96 -3.42 2.21 -7.57
C LEU A 96 -2.86 1.27 -8.65
N ALA A 97 -2.07 0.28 -8.25
CA ALA A 97 -1.50 -0.71 -9.16
C ALA A 97 -2.60 -1.49 -9.91
N LYS A 98 -3.64 -1.94 -9.22
CA LYS A 98 -4.80 -2.61 -9.83
C LYS A 98 -5.53 -1.72 -10.84
N ALA A 99 -5.70 -0.42 -10.52
CA ALA A 99 -6.36 0.51 -11.42
C ALA A 99 -5.52 0.76 -12.70
N VAL A 100 -4.21 0.88 -12.56
CA VAL A 100 -3.27 0.98 -13.70
C VAL A 100 -3.30 -0.31 -14.54
N GLU A 101 -3.29 -1.48 -13.92
CA GLU A 101 -3.35 -2.78 -14.59
C GLU A 101 -4.65 -2.94 -15.40
N ALA A 102 -5.79 -2.60 -14.79
CA ALA A 102 -7.09 -2.64 -15.47
C ALA A 102 -7.09 -1.73 -16.71
N ASN A 103 -6.56 -0.51 -16.58
CA ASN A 103 -6.47 0.42 -17.70
C ASN A 103 -5.53 -0.08 -18.81
N ALA A 104 -4.38 -0.64 -18.45
CA ALA A 104 -3.45 -1.23 -19.42
C ALA A 104 -4.08 -2.42 -20.17
N THR A 105 -4.82 -3.26 -19.47
CA THR A 105 -5.56 -4.39 -20.05
C THR A 105 -6.63 -3.91 -21.04
N ASP A 106 -7.41 -2.90 -20.65
CA ASP A 106 -8.43 -2.31 -21.54
C ASP A 106 -7.82 -1.64 -22.76
N PHE A 107 -6.71 -0.92 -22.58
CA PHE A 107 -5.96 -0.33 -23.69
C PHE A 107 -5.47 -1.40 -24.65
N ASN A 108 -4.83 -2.47 -24.15
CA ASN A 108 -4.36 -3.59 -24.97
C ASN A 108 -5.50 -4.24 -25.75
N ARG A 109 -6.65 -4.46 -25.13
CA ARG A 109 -7.84 -5.01 -25.79
C ARG A 109 -8.33 -4.11 -26.92
N LYS A 110 -8.39 -2.81 -26.71
CA LYS A 110 -8.77 -1.82 -27.74
C LYS A 110 -7.79 -1.81 -28.90
N VAL A 111 -6.48 -1.86 -28.61
CA VAL A 111 -5.43 -1.93 -29.65
C VAL A 111 -5.53 -3.23 -30.44
N GLN A 112 -5.76 -4.39 -29.79
CA GLN A 112 -5.96 -5.67 -30.49
C GLN A 112 -7.17 -5.62 -31.42
N ALA A 113 -8.30 -5.07 -30.96
CA ALA A 113 -9.49 -4.92 -31.80
C ALA A 113 -9.24 -4.01 -33.01
N LEU A 114 -8.47 -2.94 -32.84
CA LEU A 114 -8.07 -2.07 -33.95
C LEU A 114 -7.19 -2.80 -34.96
N VAL A 115 -6.20 -3.57 -34.50
CA VAL A 115 -5.32 -4.39 -35.35
C VAL A 115 -6.13 -5.46 -36.09
N GLU A 116 -7.04 -6.14 -35.44
CA GLU A 116 -7.92 -7.12 -36.11
C GLU A 116 -8.79 -6.47 -37.17
N THR A 117 -9.36 -5.32 -36.91
CA THR A 117 -10.16 -4.56 -37.87
C THR A 117 -9.32 -4.11 -39.06
N ALA A 118 -8.12 -3.60 -38.81
CA ALA A 118 -7.18 -3.21 -39.84
C ALA A 118 -6.75 -4.43 -40.69
N THR A 119 -6.54 -5.58 -40.06
CA THR A 119 -6.17 -6.83 -40.74
C THR A 119 -7.27 -7.33 -41.67
N LYS A 120 -8.53 -7.27 -41.24
CA LYS A 120 -9.68 -7.69 -42.07
C LYS A 120 -9.85 -6.82 -43.33
N ASN A 121 -9.43 -5.57 -43.26
CA ASN A 121 -9.54 -4.62 -44.35
C ASN A 121 -8.21 -4.33 -45.06
N ALA A 122 -7.18 -5.15 -44.79
CA ALA A 122 -5.84 -4.96 -45.33
C ALA A 122 -5.79 -5.39 -46.81
N PRO A 123 -5.13 -4.64 -47.72
CA PRO A 123 -4.90 -5.04 -49.09
C PRO A 123 -4.06 -6.33 -49.19
N ALA A 124 -4.31 -7.13 -50.23
CA ALA A 124 -3.50 -8.31 -50.50
C ALA A 124 -2.01 -7.94 -50.60
N GLY A 125 -1.14 -8.70 -49.90
CA GLY A 125 0.30 -8.44 -49.84
C GLY A 125 0.83 -7.78 -48.55
N THR A 126 -0.09 -7.40 -47.62
CA THR A 126 0.31 -6.82 -46.32
C THR A 126 0.36 -7.85 -45.18
N GLU A 127 0.17 -9.13 -45.47
CA GLU A 127 0.07 -10.23 -44.49
C GLU A 127 1.30 -10.35 -43.60
N THR A 128 2.51 -10.14 -44.18
CA THR A 128 3.76 -10.17 -43.42
C THR A 128 3.86 -9.02 -42.42
N ALA A 129 3.44 -7.82 -42.81
CA ALA A 129 3.46 -6.66 -41.93
C ALA A 129 2.47 -6.81 -40.75
N VAL A 130 1.29 -7.40 -41.02
CA VAL A 130 0.29 -7.71 -40.00
C VAL A 130 0.79 -8.79 -39.04
N ALA A 131 1.46 -9.82 -39.54
CA ALA A 131 2.05 -10.86 -38.71
C ALA A 131 3.15 -10.31 -37.80
N MET A 132 3.98 -9.43 -38.33
CA MET A 132 5.02 -8.73 -37.57
C MET A 132 4.42 -7.85 -36.45
N LEU A 133 3.36 -7.11 -36.73
CA LEU A 133 2.68 -6.27 -35.75
C LEU A 133 2.04 -7.12 -34.61
N LYS A 134 1.40 -8.22 -34.96
CA LYS A 134 0.85 -9.16 -33.97
C LYS A 134 1.93 -9.78 -33.09
N SER A 135 3.06 -10.17 -33.68
CA SER A 135 4.21 -10.71 -32.96
C SER A 135 4.82 -9.67 -32.00
N ALA A 136 4.98 -8.42 -32.44
CA ALA A 136 5.48 -7.33 -31.63
C ALA A 136 4.55 -7.02 -30.43
N MET A 137 3.22 -7.04 -30.65
CA MET A 137 2.22 -6.89 -29.58
C MET A 137 2.28 -8.03 -28.57
N SER A 138 2.36 -9.29 -29.04
CA SER A 138 2.51 -10.45 -28.14
C SER A 138 3.78 -10.35 -27.30
N ALA A 139 4.89 -9.96 -27.90
CA ALA A 139 6.15 -9.75 -27.19
C ALA A 139 6.05 -8.64 -26.13
N ALA A 140 5.41 -7.52 -26.47
CA ALA A 140 5.18 -6.42 -25.53
C ALA A 140 4.27 -6.84 -24.35
N ASN A 141 3.20 -7.58 -24.61
CA ASN A 141 2.31 -8.10 -23.57
C ASN A 141 3.03 -9.09 -22.64
N ASN A 142 3.81 -10.02 -23.21
CA ASN A 142 4.59 -10.97 -22.42
C ASN A 142 5.65 -10.27 -21.55
N ALA A 143 6.30 -9.22 -22.07
CA ALA A 143 7.25 -8.43 -21.31
C ALA A 143 6.57 -7.67 -20.15
N TYR A 144 5.40 -7.09 -20.42
CA TYR A 144 4.58 -6.43 -19.39
C TYR A 144 4.16 -7.40 -18.28
N ASP A 145 3.62 -8.57 -18.64
CA ASP A 145 3.21 -9.60 -17.68
C ASP A 145 4.39 -10.10 -16.82
N SER A 146 5.56 -10.27 -17.44
CA SER A 146 6.76 -10.69 -16.74
C SER A 146 7.22 -9.63 -15.74
N LEU A 147 7.23 -8.35 -16.14
CA LEU A 147 7.59 -7.24 -15.26
C LEU A 147 6.60 -7.08 -14.12
N HIS A 148 5.30 -7.24 -14.41
CA HIS A 148 4.24 -7.15 -13.43
C HIS A 148 4.33 -8.28 -12.38
N LYS A 149 4.60 -9.52 -12.80
CA LYS A 149 4.83 -10.66 -11.91
C LYS A 149 6.07 -10.44 -11.03
N ALA A 150 7.16 -9.94 -11.61
CA ALA A 150 8.37 -9.65 -10.87
C ALA A 150 8.15 -8.55 -9.81
N SER A 151 7.40 -7.49 -10.14
CA SER A 151 7.08 -6.42 -9.18
C SER A 151 6.17 -6.90 -8.05
N LYS A 152 5.19 -7.76 -8.33
CA LYS A 152 4.35 -8.41 -7.29
C LYS A 152 5.17 -9.27 -6.34
N GLN A 153 6.06 -10.11 -6.88
CA GLN A 153 6.95 -10.95 -6.06
C GLN A 153 7.89 -10.11 -5.19
N ALA A 154 8.42 -9.02 -5.72
CA ALA A 154 9.25 -8.10 -4.95
C ALA A 154 8.46 -7.45 -3.80
N ALA A 155 7.21 -7.03 -4.04
CA ALA A 155 6.34 -6.47 -3.00
C ALA A 155 6.03 -7.50 -1.90
N GLU A 156 5.70 -8.74 -2.26
CA GLU A 156 5.45 -9.85 -1.31
C GLU A 156 6.68 -10.14 -0.43
N VAL A 157 7.90 -10.12 -1.00
CA VAL A 157 9.13 -10.30 -0.23
C VAL A 157 9.36 -9.16 0.76
N VAL A 158 9.10 -7.92 0.35
CA VAL A 158 9.21 -6.75 1.25
C VAL A 158 8.20 -6.86 2.39
N GLU A 159 6.96 -7.21 2.10
CA GLU A 159 5.89 -7.38 3.09
C GLU A 159 6.22 -8.49 4.09
N ALA A 160 6.69 -9.66 3.61
CA ALA A 160 7.13 -10.76 4.46
C ALA A 160 8.30 -10.37 5.36
N ASN A 161 9.27 -9.60 4.85
CA ASN A 161 10.41 -9.13 5.64
C ASN A 161 9.96 -8.13 6.73
N ILE A 162 9.08 -7.18 6.41
CA ILE A 162 8.54 -6.22 7.40
C ILE A 162 7.77 -6.95 8.49
N SER A 163 6.90 -7.90 8.12
CA SER A 163 6.15 -8.72 9.07
C SER A 163 7.09 -9.51 10.00
N THR A 164 8.16 -10.09 9.46
CA THR A 164 9.16 -10.83 10.23
C THR A 164 9.93 -9.92 11.19
N VAL A 165 10.37 -8.75 10.74
CA VAL A 165 11.08 -7.77 11.59
C VAL A 165 10.17 -7.30 12.71
N THR A 166 8.91 -6.95 12.40
CA THR A 166 7.94 -6.49 13.39
C THR A 166 7.64 -7.57 14.45
N SER A 167 7.42 -8.82 14.00
CA SER A 167 7.16 -9.94 14.92
C SER A 167 8.38 -10.28 15.80
N THR A 168 9.59 -10.15 15.26
CA THR A 168 10.84 -10.37 16.00
C THR A 168 11.07 -9.26 17.03
N ALA A 169 10.82 -8.01 16.66
CA ALA A 169 10.91 -6.87 17.58
C ALA A 169 9.90 -7.00 18.73
N MET A 170 8.65 -7.41 18.44
CA MET A 170 7.64 -7.68 19.48
C MET A 170 8.06 -8.81 20.42
N LYS A 171 8.59 -9.92 19.89
CA LYS A 171 9.09 -11.02 20.72
C LYS A 171 10.26 -10.60 21.59
N ALA A 172 11.19 -9.81 21.07
CA ALA A 172 12.33 -9.29 21.84
C ALA A 172 11.87 -8.37 22.98
N ALA A 173 10.89 -7.51 22.73
CA ALA A 173 10.30 -6.61 23.74
C ALA A 173 9.59 -7.39 24.86
N THR A 174 8.89 -8.47 24.53
CA THR A 174 8.18 -9.32 25.53
C THR A 174 9.14 -10.22 26.31
N GLN A 175 10.21 -10.74 25.69
CA GLN A 175 11.19 -11.61 26.36
C GLN A 175 12.16 -10.83 27.28
N GLY A 176 12.49 -9.58 26.93
CA GLY A 176 13.33 -8.70 27.76
C GLY A 176 12.72 -8.41 29.12
N ASN A 177 11.38 -8.41 29.23
CA ASN A 177 10.66 -8.14 30.46
C ASN A 177 10.54 -9.38 31.40
N GLY A 178 10.60 -10.60 30.86
CA GLY A 178 10.54 -11.85 31.64
C GLY A 178 11.83 -12.14 32.41
N SER A 179 12.98 -11.79 31.85
CA SER A 179 14.29 -12.09 32.46
C SER A 179 14.67 -11.14 33.61
N SER A 180 14.15 -9.92 33.64
CA SER A 180 14.36 -8.99 34.73
C SER A 180 13.53 -9.31 35.99
N ARG A 181 12.39 -10.01 35.81
CA ARG A 181 11.52 -10.42 36.92
C ARG A 181 12.05 -11.66 37.65
N ALA A 182 12.71 -12.58 36.95
CA ALA A 182 13.32 -13.77 37.54
C ALA A 182 14.59 -13.48 38.37
N LYS A 183 15.34 -12.43 38.04
CA LYS A 183 16.55 -12.01 38.76
C LYS A 183 16.29 -11.22 40.06
N ARG A 184 15.02 -10.77 40.29
CA ARG A 184 14.61 -10.06 41.50
C ARG A 184 13.97 -10.96 42.58
N ALA A 185 13.71 -12.23 42.25
CA ALA A 185 13.09 -13.23 43.15
C ALA A 185 14.10 -14.26 43.70
N ALA A 186 15.39 -14.12 43.43
CA ALA A 186 16.50 -14.86 44.00
C ALA A 186 17.43 -13.94 44.78
#